data_30da8d7dd8a8acf630b09672eecb30f6
#
_entry.id   30da8d7dd8a8acf630b09672eecb30f6
#
_cell.length_a   1.000
_cell.length_b   1.000
_cell.length_c   1.000
_cell.angle_alpha   90.00
_cell.angle_beta   90.00
_cell.angle_gamma   90.00
#
_symmetry.space_group_name_H-M   'P 1'
#
loop_
_entity.id
_entity.type
_entity.pdbx_description
1 polymer ?
#
loop_
_entity_poly.entity_id
_entity_poly.type
_entity_poly.pdbx_seq_one_letter_code
_entity_poly.pdbx_strand_id
1 'polypeptide(L)'
;MSTPASTPSSRRGQIMQTYQMAKRSDPRIGLIVMGVFVLGAALGFVLMWVLPGDGALSLVISIVGALLIGLLLALLVFGRRAQTAAYKQMEGQPAAAAGALQMLRRGWKLEPVVGFTKQQDVVHRVVGPPGIVLVGEGTSSSRVRQLLVTERRKHERVAYGVPIHEVVAGRGEGEVPLPKLVRHVQKLGRQVKPAEITDILQRLKALDSQRGKLPVPKGPVPTSMKGMRSQQRGR
;
A
#
# COMPACT_ATOMS: atom_id res chain seq x y z
N MET A 1 -13.90 10.88 -25.59
CA MET A 1 -14.52 11.82 -24.63
C MET A 1 -14.50 11.14 -23.26
N SER A 2 -13.50 11.42 -22.47
CA SER A 2 -13.37 10.86 -21.11
C SER A 2 -13.93 11.89 -20.14
N THR A 3 -15.05 11.57 -19.53
CA THR A 3 -15.69 12.38 -18.49
C THR A 3 -14.73 12.47 -17.30
N PRO A 4 -14.39 13.67 -16.79
CA PRO A 4 -13.57 13.79 -15.58
C PRO A 4 -14.38 13.19 -14.42
N ALA A 5 -13.76 12.24 -13.70
CA ALA A 5 -14.31 11.70 -12.47
C ALA A 5 -14.52 12.86 -11.49
N SER A 6 -15.79 13.17 -11.20
CA SER A 6 -16.19 14.17 -10.23
C SER A 6 -15.63 13.75 -8.86
N THR A 7 -14.73 14.55 -8.32
CA THR A 7 -14.26 14.41 -6.93
C THR A 7 -15.48 14.57 -6.01
N PRO A 8 -15.80 13.58 -5.19
CA PRO A 8 -16.94 13.69 -4.29
C PRO A 8 -16.64 14.74 -3.22
N SER A 9 -17.37 15.83 -3.25
CA SER A 9 -17.22 16.95 -2.32
C SER A 9 -17.75 16.66 -0.90
N SER A 10 -18.34 15.50 -0.67
CA SER A 10 -18.90 15.12 0.63
C SER A 10 -18.37 13.80 1.17
N ARG A 11 -18.24 13.69 2.50
CA ARG A 11 -17.85 12.43 3.18
C ARG A 11 -18.72 11.24 2.77
N ARG A 12 -20.03 11.46 2.54
CA ARG A 12 -20.96 10.43 2.04
C ARG A 12 -20.57 9.94 0.63
N GLY A 13 -20.15 10.85 -0.26
CA GLY A 13 -19.67 10.48 -1.59
C GLY A 13 -18.40 9.64 -1.56
N GLN A 14 -17.47 9.93 -0.67
CA GLN A 14 -16.24 9.14 -0.48
C GLN A 14 -16.54 7.73 0.03
N ILE A 15 -17.46 7.59 0.99
CA ILE A 15 -17.88 6.27 1.50
C ILE A 15 -18.57 5.47 0.38
N MET A 16 -19.45 6.10 -0.41
CA MET A 16 -20.13 5.43 -1.51
C MET A 16 -19.15 4.99 -2.60
N GLN A 17 -18.18 5.81 -2.97
CA GLN A 17 -17.11 5.42 -3.91
C GLN A 17 -16.29 4.23 -3.39
N THR A 18 -15.89 4.28 -2.13
CA THR A 18 -15.15 3.18 -1.50
C THR A 18 -15.97 1.90 -1.51
N TYR A 19 -17.26 1.98 -1.20
CA TYR A 19 -18.17 0.84 -1.26
C TYR A 19 -18.31 0.28 -2.69
N GLN A 20 -18.48 1.14 -3.69
CA GLN A 20 -18.60 0.73 -5.09
C GLN A 20 -17.31 0.06 -5.61
N MET A 21 -16.15 0.61 -5.24
CA MET A 21 -14.84 -0.01 -5.56
C MET A 21 -14.71 -1.39 -4.91
N ALA A 22 -15.06 -1.49 -3.62
CA ALA A 22 -15.01 -2.75 -2.89
C ALA A 22 -15.99 -3.79 -3.46
N LYS A 23 -17.21 -3.37 -3.85
CA LYS A 23 -18.23 -4.23 -4.47
C LYS A 23 -17.80 -4.77 -5.85
N ARG A 24 -17.04 -4.00 -6.64
CA ARG A 24 -16.49 -4.48 -7.92
C ARG A 24 -15.47 -5.61 -7.73
N SER A 25 -14.70 -5.59 -6.64
CA SER A 25 -13.70 -6.62 -6.33
C SER A 25 -14.27 -7.81 -5.55
N ASP A 26 -15.34 -7.60 -4.78
CA ASP A 26 -16.02 -8.62 -3.98
C ASP A 26 -17.54 -8.37 -3.97
N PRO A 27 -18.30 -9.01 -4.88
CA PRO A 27 -19.75 -8.82 -4.98
C PRO A 27 -20.52 -9.16 -3.70
N ARG A 28 -19.93 -10.03 -2.86
CA ARG A 28 -20.54 -10.52 -1.60
C ARG A 28 -20.23 -9.63 -0.39
N ILE A 29 -19.49 -8.53 -0.57
CA ILE A 29 -19.08 -7.67 0.55
C ILE A 29 -20.27 -7.15 1.36
N GLY A 30 -21.37 -6.78 0.67
CA GLY A 30 -22.58 -6.29 1.32
C GLY A 30 -23.23 -7.33 2.24
N LEU A 31 -23.37 -8.57 1.74
CA LEU A 31 -23.94 -9.68 2.51
C LEU A 31 -23.09 -10.02 3.74
N ILE A 32 -21.77 -10.02 3.60
CA ILE A 32 -20.86 -10.35 4.69
C ILE A 32 -20.88 -9.26 5.76
N VAL A 33 -20.83 -7.99 5.35
CA VAL A 33 -20.89 -6.85 6.29
C VAL A 33 -22.23 -6.83 7.03
N MET A 34 -23.35 -7.11 6.33
CA MET A 34 -24.67 -7.24 6.93
C MET A 34 -24.71 -8.41 7.92
N GLY A 35 -24.21 -9.59 7.54
CA GLY A 35 -24.13 -10.76 8.43
C GLY A 35 -23.33 -10.49 9.70
N VAL A 36 -22.17 -9.84 9.55
CA VAL A 36 -21.34 -9.44 10.70
C VAL A 36 -22.04 -8.41 11.58
N PHE A 37 -22.78 -7.46 10.97
CA PHE A 37 -23.58 -6.50 11.73
C PHE A 37 -24.64 -7.21 12.60
N VAL A 38 -25.41 -8.13 12.00
CA VAL A 38 -26.48 -8.87 12.71
C VAL A 38 -25.89 -9.73 13.82
N LEU A 39 -24.83 -10.48 13.54
CA LEU A 39 -24.16 -11.32 14.56
C LEU A 39 -23.54 -10.47 15.68
N GLY A 40 -22.91 -9.35 15.31
CA GLY A 40 -22.34 -8.40 16.29
C GLY A 40 -23.41 -7.73 17.14
N ALA A 41 -24.54 -7.38 16.54
CA ALA A 41 -25.68 -6.81 17.27
C ALA A 41 -26.29 -7.83 18.23
N ALA A 42 -26.47 -9.09 17.80
CA ALA A 42 -26.95 -10.15 18.66
C ALA A 42 -26.01 -10.38 19.86
N LEU A 43 -24.70 -10.46 19.59
CA LEU A 43 -23.69 -10.59 20.64
C LEU A 43 -23.70 -9.40 21.61
N GLY A 44 -23.79 -8.18 21.07
CA GLY A 44 -23.85 -6.95 21.86
C GLY A 44 -25.10 -6.87 22.73
N PHE A 45 -26.25 -7.30 22.20
CA PHE A 45 -27.49 -7.39 22.95
C PHE A 45 -27.36 -8.34 24.13
N VAL A 46 -26.89 -9.57 23.88
CA VAL A 46 -26.71 -10.58 24.95
C VAL A 46 -25.71 -10.09 25.99
N LEU A 47 -24.60 -9.49 25.59
CA LEU A 47 -23.59 -8.97 26.51
C LEU A 47 -24.15 -7.88 27.44
N MET A 48 -24.96 -6.97 26.90
CA MET A 48 -25.57 -5.89 27.69
C MET A 48 -26.75 -6.40 28.53
N TRP A 49 -27.47 -7.40 28.07
CA TRP A 49 -28.58 -8.00 28.78
C TRP A 49 -28.16 -8.74 30.07
N VAL A 50 -26.95 -9.34 30.05
CA VAL A 50 -26.37 -10.04 31.23
C VAL A 50 -25.91 -9.06 32.32
N LEU A 51 -25.74 -7.78 32.03
CA LEU A 51 -25.41 -6.79 33.05
C LEU A 51 -26.59 -6.60 34.02
N PRO A 52 -26.30 -6.48 35.33
CA PRO A 52 -27.36 -6.29 36.34
C PRO A 52 -28.10 -4.98 36.07
N GLY A 53 -29.41 -5.09 35.94
CA GLY A 53 -30.32 -3.95 35.75
C GLY A 53 -31.70 -4.45 35.34
N ASP A 54 -32.73 -3.86 35.90
CA ASP A 54 -34.11 -4.24 35.64
C ASP A 54 -34.88 -3.13 34.91
N GLY A 55 -35.89 -3.52 34.15
CA GLY A 55 -36.85 -2.61 33.56
C GLY A 55 -36.45 -2.03 32.17
N ALA A 56 -37.17 -0.98 31.76
CA ALA A 56 -37.06 -0.38 30.45
C ALA A 56 -35.66 0.20 30.14
N LEU A 57 -34.95 0.68 31.17
CA LEU A 57 -33.61 1.25 31.01
C LEU A 57 -32.59 0.19 30.57
N SER A 58 -32.64 -1.01 31.17
CA SER A 58 -31.77 -2.14 30.79
C SER A 58 -32.00 -2.54 29.32
N LEU A 59 -33.27 -2.59 28.89
CA LEU A 59 -33.61 -2.91 27.51
C LEU A 59 -33.09 -1.85 26.54
N VAL A 60 -33.20 -0.55 26.83
CA VAL A 60 -32.67 0.53 26.01
C VAL A 60 -31.16 0.44 25.89
N ILE A 61 -30.45 0.21 27.01
CA ILE A 61 -28.99 0.04 27.01
C ILE A 61 -28.58 -1.17 26.17
N SER A 62 -29.31 -2.28 26.25
CA SER A 62 -29.04 -3.49 25.47
C SER A 62 -29.22 -3.25 23.97
N ILE A 63 -30.27 -2.52 23.55
CA ILE A 63 -30.48 -2.18 22.14
C ILE A 63 -29.38 -1.23 21.63
N VAL A 64 -29.02 -0.20 22.38
CA VAL A 64 -27.97 0.74 22.02
C VAL A 64 -26.63 0.03 21.94
N GLY A 65 -26.30 -0.82 22.91
CA GLY A 65 -25.09 -1.64 22.91
C GLY A 65 -25.02 -2.59 21.73
N ALA A 66 -26.12 -3.24 21.39
CA ALA A 66 -26.26 -4.09 20.22
C ALA A 66 -25.92 -3.35 18.92
N LEU A 67 -26.53 -2.17 18.73
CA LEU A 67 -26.31 -1.35 17.53
C LEU A 67 -24.83 -0.87 17.43
N LEU A 68 -24.26 -0.43 18.56
CA LEU A 68 -22.88 0.07 18.57
C LEU A 68 -21.87 -1.04 18.30
N ILE A 69 -22.01 -2.21 18.93
CA ILE A 69 -21.11 -3.36 18.74
C ILE A 69 -21.27 -3.91 17.33
N GLY A 70 -22.50 -4.07 16.84
CA GLY A 70 -22.76 -4.51 15.47
C GLY A 70 -22.14 -3.58 14.42
N LEU A 71 -22.33 -2.27 14.60
CA LEU A 71 -21.75 -1.25 13.71
C LEU A 71 -20.22 -1.26 13.75
N LEU A 72 -19.63 -1.35 14.94
CA LEU A 72 -18.18 -1.40 15.10
C LEU A 72 -17.57 -2.60 14.36
N LEU A 73 -18.12 -3.79 14.56
CA LEU A 73 -17.64 -5.01 13.91
C LEU A 73 -17.84 -4.95 12.39
N ALA A 74 -18.98 -4.45 11.93
CA ALA A 74 -19.26 -4.24 10.51
C ALA A 74 -18.24 -3.29 9.87
N LEU A 75 -17.93 -2.17 10.50
CA LEU A 75 -16.93 -1.20 10.03
C LEU A 75 -15.51 -1.79 10.00
N LEU A 76 -15.12 -2.57 10.99
CA LEU A 76 -13.83 -3.24 11.02
C LEU A 76 -13.68 -4.24 9.87
N VAL A 77 -14.69 -5.06 9.61
CA VAL A 77 -14.67 -6.04 8.51
C VAL A 77 -14.73 -5.34 7.17
N PHE A 78 -15.56 -4.31 7.02
CA PHE A 78 -15.61 -3.50 5.80
C PHE A 78 -14.27 -2.85 5.49
N GLY A 79 -13.64 -2.19 6.47
CA GLY A 79 -12.34 -1.55 6.31
C GLY A 79 -11.25 -2.52 5.86
N ARG A 80 -11.16 -3.69 6.47
CA ARG A 80 -10.21 -4.74 6.08
C ARG A 80 -10.45 -5.25 4.65
N ARG A 81 -11.71 -5.45 4.26
CA ARG A 81 -12.06 -5.91 2.91
C ARG A 81 -11.86 -4.83 1.86
N ALA A 82 -12.21 -3.58 2.16
CA ALA A 82 -11.97 -2.45 1.28
C ALA A 82 -10.48 -2.24 1.01
N GLN A 83 -9.63 -2.35 2.03
CA GLN A 83 -8.18 -2.33 1.85
C GLN A 83 -7.70 -3.46 0.94
N THR A 84 -8.16 -4.70 1.16
CA THR A 84 -7.79 -5.83 0.31
C THR A 84 -8.24 -5.63 -1.14
N ALA A 85 -9.43 -5.06 -1.35
CA ALA A 85 -9.94 -4.74 -2.68
C ALA A 85 -9.11 -3.66 -3.37
N ALA A 86 -8.69 -2.61 -2.65
CA ALA A 86 -7.81 -1.58 -3.18
C ALA A 86 -6.45 -2.16 -3.63
N TYR A 87 -5.84 -3.02 -2.81
CA TYR A 87 -4.60 -3.69 -3.20
C TYR A 87 -4.76 -4.59 -4.43
N LYS A 88 -5.89 -5.32 -4.54
CA LYS A 88 -6.17 -6.14 -5.74
C LYS A 88 -6.25 -5.32 -7.03
N GLN A 89 -6.77 -4.08 -6.95
CA GLN A 89 -6.84 -3.19 -8.11
C GLN A 89 -5.45 -2.62 -8.50
N MET A 90 -4.54 -2.51 -7.53
CA MET A 90 -3.17 -2.07 -7.78
C MET A 90 -2.28 -3.20 -8.28
N GLU A 91 -2.63 -4.46 -7.99
CA GLU A 91 -1.88 -5.63 -8.46
C GLU A 91 -1.89 -5.69 -9.98
N GLY A 92 -0.72 -5.92 -10.56
CA GLY A 92 -0.52 -5.92 -12.02
C GLY A 92 -0.26 -4.54 -12.62
N GLN A 93 -0.35 -3.45 -11.84
CA GLN A 93 0.14 -2.15 -12.29
C GLN A 93 1.64 -2.03 -12.02
N PRO A 94 2.42 -1.45 -12.94
CA PRO A 94 3.83 -1.16 -12.69
C PRO A 94 3.99 -0.30 -11.45
N ALA A 95 4.96 -0.61 -10.60
CA ALA A 95 5.26 0.09 -9.35
C ALA A 95 4.17 0.02 -8.24
N ALA A 96 3.30 -1.02 -8.28
CA ALA A 96 2.29 -1.25 -7.25
C ALA A 96 2.91 -1.44 -5.84
N ALA A 97 4.07 -2.10 -5.76
CA ALA A 97 4.81 -2.26 -4.52
C ALA A 97 5.28 -0.91 -3.95
N ALA A 98 5.70 0.04 -4.80
CA ALA A 98 6.05 1.39 -4.34
C ALA A 98 4.87 2.08 -3.69
N GLY A 99 3.66 1.98 -4.26
CA GLY A 99 2.44 2.51 -3.68
C GLY A 99 2.13 1.92 -2.30
N ALA A 100 2.29 0.61 -2.13
CA ALA A 100 2.13 -0.05 -0.84
C ALA A 100 3.20 0.43 0.17
N LEU A 101 4.46 0.55 -0.26
CA LEU A 101 5.58 0.96 0.60
C LEU A 101 5.50 2.41 1.06
N GLN A 102 4.77 3.29 0.37
CA GLN A 102 4.49 4.66 0.85
C GLN A 102 3.73 4.70 2.17
N MET A 103 3.04 3.61 2.54
CA MET A 103 2.33 3.49 3.81
C MET A 103 3.27 3.18 5.00
N LEU A 104 4.57 3.04 4.78
CA LEU A 104 5.55 2.87 5.85
C LEU A 104 5.57 4.10 6.77
N ARG A 105 5.77 3.87 8.07
CA ARG A 105 5.75 4.90 9.11
C ARG A 105 6.95 5.86 8.99
N ARG A 106 6.92 6.95 9.75
CA ARG A 106 8.08 7.86 9.89
C ARG A 106 9.33 7.08 10.29
N GLY A 107 10.48 7.51 9.75
CA GLY A 107 11.77 6.83 9.95
C GLY A 107 12.13 5.83 8.84
N TRP A 108 11.24 5.59 7.89
CA TRP A 108 11.52 4.85 6.67
C TRP A 108 11.67 5.81 5.49
N LYS A 109 12.62 5.52 4.61
CA LYS A 109 12.84 6.28 3.37
C LYS A 109 12.67 5.34 2.18
N LEU A 110 11.68 5.64 1.35
CA LEU A 110 11.41 4.93 0.11
C LEU A 110 12.04 5.68 -1.06
N GLU A 111 12.80 4.97 -1.86
CA GLU A 111 13.28 5.41 -3.18
C GLU A 111 12.66 4.47 -4.22
N PRO A 112 11.66 4.94 -4.97
CA PRO A 112 11.02 4.12 -5.98
C PRO A 112 11.92 3.93 -7.21
N VAL A 113 11.82 2.75 -7.83
CA VAL A 113 12.48 2.41 -9.10
C VAL A 113 13.99 2.67 -9.08
N VAL A 114 14.69 1.97 -8.16
CA VAL A 114 16.16 1.99 -8.12
C VAL A 114 16.81 1.09 -9.16
N GLY A 115 16.09 0.13 -9.71
CA GLY A 115 16.49 -0.73 -10.82
C GLY A 115 15.28 -1.10 -11.66
N PHE A 116 15.49 -1.32 -12.95
CA PHE A 116 14.42 -1.74 -13.86
C PHE A 116 14.97 -2.55 -15.04
N THR A 117 14.09 -3.38 -15.63
CA THR A 117 14.36 -4.11 -16.89
C THR A 117 13.51 -3.55 -18.03
N LYS A 118 13.86 -3.92 -19.27
CA LYS A 118 13.06 -3.59 -20.46
C LYS A 118 11.65 -4.20 -20.41
N GLN A 119 11.47 -5.26 -19.64
CA GLN A 119 10.21 -5.98 -19.45
C GLN A 119 9.37 -5.42 -18.29
N GLN A 120 9.70 -4.21 -17.80
CA GLN A 120 8.99 -3.52 -16.72
C GLN A 120 9.09 -4.22 -15.34
N ASP A 121 10.06 -5.13 -15.17
CA ASP A 121 10.39 -5.57 -13.81
C ASP A 121 11.13 -4.42 -13.10
N VAL A 122 10.79 -4.13 -11.88
CA VAL A 122 11.35 -2.98 -11.14
C VAL A 122 11.79 -3.38 -9.74
N VAL A 123 12.77 -2.65 -9.21
CA VAL A 123 13.22 -2.77 -7.82
C VAL A 123 13.08 -1.42 -7.14
N HIS A 124 12.50 -1.43 -5.95
CA HIS A 124 12.37 -0.29 -5.05
C HIS A 124 13.33 -0.48 -3.88
N ARG A 125 13.86 0.61 -3.36
CA ARG A 125 14.72 0.61 -2.18
C ARG A 125 14.00 1.27 -1.01
N VAL A 126 13.99 0.58 0.12
CA VAL A 126 13.53 1.13 1.39
C VAL A 126 14.69 1.11 2.37
N VAL A 127 14.96 2.22 3.03
CA VAL A 127 15.96 2.34 4.11
C VAL A 127 15.23 2.59 5.41
N GLY A 128 15.54 1.79 6.43
CA GLY A 128 14.89 1.88 7.73
C GLY A 128 15.59 1.05 8.81
N PRO A 129 14.91 0.72 9.91
CA PRO A 129 15.48 0.00 11.02
C PRO A 129 16.16 -1.34 10.69
N PRO A 130 15.72 -2.15 9.70
CA PRO A 130 16.43 -3.37 9.31
C PRO A 130 17.65 -3.12 8.44
N GLY A 131 17.92 -1.89 8.01
CA GLY A 131 18.94 -1.54 7.03
C GLY A 131 18.35 -1.18 5.68
N ILE A 132 18.89 -1.75 4.61
CA ILE A 132 18.40 -1.57 3.24
C ILE A 132 17.50 -2.75 2.88
N VAL A 133 16.30 -2.47 2.40
CA VAL A 133 15.37 -3.48 1.89
C VAL A 133 15.14 -3.19 0.40
N LEU A 134 15.53 -4.14 -0.44
CA LEU A 134 15.29 -4.12 -1.88
C LEU A 134 14.02 -4.91 -2.16
N VAL A 135 13.02 -4.25 -2.71
CA VAL A 135 11.73 -4.86 -3.04
C VAL A 135 11.58 -4.91 -4.55
N GLY A 136 11.59 -6.12 -5.09
CA GLY A 136 11.40 -6.37 -6.52
C GLY A 136 9.96 -6.72 -6.86
N GLU A 137 9.47 -6.22 -7.97
CA GLU A 137 8.18 -6.60 -8.55
C GLU A 137 8.30 -6.76 -10.07
N GLY A 138 7.49 -7.63 -10.63
CA GLY A 138 7.48 -7.88 -12.08
C GLY A 138 6.66 -9.10 -12.44
N THR A 139 6.61 -9.41 -13.73
CA THR A 139 5.82 -10.55 -14.23
C THR A 139 6.54 -11.89 -14.12
N SER A 140 7.87 -11.91 -13.95
CA SER A 140 8.67 -13.13 -13.84
C SER A 140 9.56 -13.10 -12.61
N SER A 141 9.28 -14.01 -11.66
CA SER A 141 10.04 -14.14 -10.41
C SER A 141 11.54 -14.36 -10.64
N SER A 142 11.92 -15.10 -11.67
CA SER A 142 13.34 -15.37 -11.98
C SER A 142 14.08 -14.10 -12.41
N ARG A 143 13.48 -13.28 -13.30
CA ARG A 143 14.06 -12.01 -13.73
C ARG A 143 14.14 -11.00 -12.59
N VAL A 144 13.07 -10.92 -11.78
CA VAL A 144 13.04 -10.05 -10.60
C VAL A 144 14.15 -10.42 -9.63
N ARG A 145 14.37 -11.71 -9.34
CA ARG A 145 15.46 -12.18 -8.47
C ARG A 145 16.83 -11.83 -9.05
N GLN A 146 17.05 -11.99 -10.35
CA GLN A 146 18.31 -11.59 -11.00
C GLN A 146 18.54 -10.08 -10.90
N LEU A 147 17.50 -9.28 -11.08
CA LEU A 147 17.56 -7.83 -10.91
C LEU A 147 17.89 -7.46 -9.47
N LEU A 148 17.24 -8.10 -8.46
CA LEU A 148 17.55 -7.92 -7.04
C LEU A 148 19.02 -8.22 -6.73
N VAL A 149 19.55 -9.35 -7.18
CA VAL A 149 20.97 -9.72 -6.99
C VAL A 149 21.89 -8.65 -7.61
N THR A 150 21.55 -8.14 -8.78
CA THR A 150 22.33 -7.09 -9.44
C THR A 150 22.31 -5.79 -8.64
N GLU A 151 21.13 -5.37 -8.17
CA GLU A 151 20.99 -4.18 -7.35
C GLU A 151 21.64 -4.35 -5.97
N ARG A 152 21.52 -5.50 -5.35
CA ARG A 152 22.19 -5.82 -4.09
C ARG A 152 23.69 -5.62 -4.21
N ARG A 153 24.35 -6.18 -5.22
CA ARG A 153 25.81 -6.00 -5.44
C ARG A 153 26.21 -4.54 -5.58
N LYS A 154 25.37 -3.69 -6.20
CA LYS A 154 25.61 -2.25 -6.28
C LYS A 154 25.54 -1.58 -4.91
N HIS A 155 24.55 -1.96 -4.12
CA HIS A 155 24.33 -1.40 -2.77
C HIS A 155 25.41 -1.86 -1.79
N GLU A 156 25.84 -3.12 -1.84
CA GLU A 156 26.93 -3.66 -1.02
C GLU A 156 28.24 -2.90 -1.20
N ARG A 157 28.55 -2.49 -2.44
CA ARG A 157 29.76 -1.70 -2.73
C ARG A 157 29.77 -0.31 -2.10
N VAL A 158 28.62 0.31 -1.97
CA VAL A 158 28.48 1.69 -1.49
C VAL A 158 28.15 1.73 0.00
N ALA A 159 27.33 0.81 0.46
CA ALA A 159 26.86 0.70 1.84
C ALA A 159 27.49 -0.52 2.53
N TYR A 160 28.82 -0.61 2.48
CA TYR A 160 29.56 -1.72 3.11
C TYR A 160 29.20 -1.87 4.60
N GLY A 161 28.97 -3.11 5.03
CA GLY A 161 28.63 -3.43 6.41
C GLY A 161 27.15 -3.18 6.79
N VAL A 162 26.33 -2.65 5.88
CA VAL A 162 24.91 -2.43 6.12
C VAL A 162 24.12 -3.70 5.73
N PRO A 163 23.22 -4.21 6.60
CA PRO A 163 22.34 -5.31 6.24
C PRO A 163 21.45 -4.98 5.04
N ILE A 164 21.41 -5.91 4.07
CA ILE A 164 20.57 -5.78 2.87
C ILE A 164 19.63 -6.97 2.80
N HIS A 165 18.34 -6.68 2.77
CA HIS A 165 17.27 -7.67 2.64
C HIS A 165 16.66 -7.60 1.24
N GLU A 166 16.36 -8.76 0.66
CA GLU A 166 15.68 -8.89 -0.62
C GLU A 166 14.27 -9.42 -0.40
N VAL A 167 13.30 -8.78 -1.02
CA VAL A 167 11.88 -9.17 -0.96
C VAL A 167 11.31 -9.12 -2.37
N VAL A 168 10.67 -10.20 -2.80
CA VAL A 168 9.90 -10.23 -4.06
C VAL A 168 8.43 -9.99 -3.72
N ALA A 169 7.86 -8.95 -4.30
CA ALA A 169 6.44 -8.66 -4.17
C ALA A 169 5.65 -9.39 -5.26
N GLY A 170 4.69 -10.24 -4.85
CA GLY A 170 3.90 -11.04 -5.78
C GLY A 170 3.06 -12.08 -5.06
N ARG A 171 2.55 -13.04 -5.81
CA ARG A 171 1.72 -14.15 -5.30
C ARG A 171 2.33 -15.53 -5.51
N GLY A 172 3.51 -15.60 -6.11
CA GLY A 172 4.24 -16.83 -6.33
C GLY A 172 4.81 -17.42 -5.05
N GLU A 173 5.37 -18.60 -5.16
CA GLU A 173 6.03 -19.26 -4.04
C GLU A 173 7.26 -18.45 -3.59
N GLY A 174 7.32 -18.16 -2.30
CA GLY A 174 8.36 -17.31 -1.71
C GLY A 174 8.21 -15.81 -1.99
N GLU A 175 7.09 -15.37 -2.55
CA GLU A 175 6.78 -13.98 -2.77
C GLU A 175 5.86 -13.42 -1.68
N VAL A 176 5.92 -12.11 -1.47
CA VAL A 176 5.11 -11.43 -0.46
C VAL A 176 3.97 -10.66 -1.14
N PRO A 177 2.70 -11.02 -0.88
CA PRO A 177 1.57 -10.29 -1.43
C PRO A 177 1.54 -8.82 -0.99
N LEU A 178 1.14 -7.91 -1.89
CA LEU A 178 1.08 -6.46 -1.63
C LEU A 178 0.41 -6.09 -0.30
N PRO A 179 -0.75 -6.68 0.08
CA PRO A 179 -1.40 -6.37 1.36
C PRO A 179 -0.56 -6.71 2.60
N LYS A 180 0.38 -7.65 2.47
CA LYS A 180 1.26 -8.09 3.56
C LYS A 180 2.65 -7.44 3.48
N LEU A 181 3.00 -6.78 2.38
CA LEU A 181 4.34 -6.28 2.09
C LEU A 181 4.85 -5.32 3.17
N VAL A 182 4.08 -4.29 3.51
CA VAL A 182 4.44 -3.31 4.54
C VAL A 182 4.72 -3.98 5.88
N ARG A 183 3.82 -4.88 6.30
CA ARG A 183 3.97 -5.64 7.56
C ARG A 183 5.17 -6.57 7.52
N HIS A 184 5.44 -7.20 6.37
CA HIS A 184 6.61 -8.08 6.19
C HIS A 184 7.90 -7.28 6.36
N VAL A 185 8.04 -6.15 5.65
CA VAL A 185 9.19 -5.25 5.74
C VAL A 185 9.41 -4.74 7.17
N GLN A 186 8.34 -4.37 7.88
CA GLN A 186 8.43 -3.93 9.28
C GLN A 186 8.86 -5.04 10.25
N LYS A 187 8.62 -6.31 9.91
CA LYS A 187 9.00 -7.48 10.73
C LYS A 187 10.44 -7.95 10.53
N LEU A 188 11.19 -7.39 9.59
CA LEU A 188 12.60 -7.74 9.36
C LEU A 188 13.52 -7.40 10.56
N GLY A 189 12.97 -6.76 11.58
CA GLY A 189 13.67 -6.44 12.81
C GLY A 189 14.33 -5.07 12.80
N ARG A 190 15.22 -4.85 13.78
CA ARG A 190 15.99 -3.62 13.91
C ARG A 190 17.47 -4.00 14.01
N GLN A 191 18.24 -3.67 12.99
CA GLN A 191 19.66 -3.98 12.86
C GLN A 191 20.51 -2.70 12.73
N VAL A 192 19.86 -1.56 12.49
CA VAL A 192 20.48 -0.26 12.27
C VAL A 192 19.90 0.77 13.23
N LYS A 193 20.77 1.61 13.80
CA LYS A 193 20.37 2.71 14.68
C LYS A 193 19.86 3.91 13.86
N PRO A 194 18.99 4.76 14.41
CA PRO A 194 18.44 5.92 13.67
C PRO A 194 19.52 6.88 13.14
N ALA A 195 20.60 7.07 13.86
CA ALA A 195 21.72 7.93 13.42
C ALA A 195 22.43 7.34 12.18
N GLU A 196 22.60 6.03 12.12
CA GLU A 196 23.25 5.31 11.01
C GLU A 196 22.42 5.39 9.73
N ILE A 197 21.07 5.50 9.84
CA ILE A 197 20.18 5.63 8.68
C ILE A 197 20.55 6.86 7.85
N THR A 198 20.92 7.97 8.50
CA THR A 198 21.29 9.22 7.81
C THR A 198 22.60 9.02 7.03
N ASP A 199 23.59 8.36 7.62
CA ASP A 199 24.85 8.03 6.95
C ASP A 199 24.64 7.08 5.76
N ILE A 200 23.83 6.05 5.92
CA ILE A 200 23.44 5.13 4.85
C ILE A 200 22.82 5.91 3.69
N LEU A 201 21.89 6.83 3.97
CA LEU A 201 21.25 7.65 2.93
C LEU A 201 22.23 8.57 2.22
N GLN A 202 23.25 9.11 2.91
CA GLN A 202 24.29 9.93 2.29
C GLN A 202 25.17 9.09 1.35
N ARG A 203 25.60 7.91 1.77
CA ARG A 203 26.35 6.98 0.91
C ARG A 203 25.54 6.57 -0.33
N LEU A 204 24.26 6.31 -0.18
CA LEU A 204 23.38 5.94 -1.28
C LEU A 204 23.12 7.06 -2.28
N LYS A 205 23.23 8.35 -1.88
CA LYS A 205 23.18 9.48 -2.82
C LYS A 205 24.26 9.41 -3.88
N ALA A 206 25.46 8.92 -3.56
CA ALA A 206 26.52 8.71 -4.52
C ALA A 206 26.12 7.70 -5.60
N LEU A 207 25.47 6.60 -5.20
CA LEU A 207 24.93 5.61 -6.13
C LEU A 207 23.81 6.19 -7.00
N ASP A 208 22.92 7.00 -6.42
CA ASP A 208 21.80 7.62 -7.14
C ASP A 208 22.27 8.67 -8.16
N SER A 209 23.34 9.41 -7.85
CA SER A 209 23.93 10.37 -8.78
C SER A 209 24.57 9.71 -10.02
N GLN A 210 25.10 8.49 -9.86
CA GLN A 210 25.68 7.70 -10.93
C GLN A 210 24.62 6.99 -11.81
N ARG A 211 23.41 6.83 -11.28
CA ARG A 211 22.26 6.41 -12.11
C ARG A 211 21.95 7.55 -13.05
N GLY A 212 22.73 7.60 -14.11
CA GLY A 212 22.58 8.59 -15.15
C GLY A 212 21.10 8.80 -15.41
N LYS A 213 20.70 10.08 -15.33
CA LYS A 213 19.39 10.59 -15.68
C LYS A 213 18.66 9.59 -16.56
N LEU A 214 17.63 8.92 -16.01
CA LEU A 214 16.67 8.23 -16.86
C LEU A 214 16.54 9.09 -18.11
N PRO A 215 16.60 8.55 -19.34
CA PRO A 215 16.33 9.32 -20.52
C PRO A 215 14.83 9.69 -20.50
N VAL A 216 14.50 10.57 -19.58
CA VAL A 216 13.27 11.34 -19.69
C VAL A 216 13.46 12.14 -20.96
N PRO A 217 12.62 11.93 -21.98
CA PRO A 217 12.72 12.75 -23.18
C PRO A 217 12.80 14.21 -22.75
N LYS A 218 13.92 14.87 -23.06
CA LYS A 218 14.13 16.30 -22.79
C LYS A 218 13.25 17.14 -23.74
N GLY A 219 11.93 16.82 -23.76
CA GLY A 219 10.96 17.68 -24.35
C GLY A 219 10.55 18.76 -23.34
N PRO A 220 10.31 19.99 -23.75
CA PRO A 220 9.78 21.01 -22.85
C PRO A 220 8.48 20.46 -22.27
N VAL A 221 8.48 20.30 -20.94
CA VAL A 221 7.24 19.97 -20.21
C VAL A 221 6.32 21.17 -20.39
N PRO A 222 5.13 21.04 -21.04
CA PRO A 222 4.25 22.17 -21.22
C PRO A 222 3.79 22.64 -19.83
N THR A 223 4.29 23.78 -19.40
CA THR A 223 3.95 24.41 -18.11
C THR A 223 2.56 25.02 -18.11
N SER A 224 1.83 24.98 -19.24
CA SER A 224 0.46 25.45 -19.34
C SER A 224 -0.36 24.68 -20.37
N MET A 225 -1.69 24.62 -20.17
CA MET A 225 -2.65 24.00 -21.11
C MET A 225 -2.58 24.61 -22.55
N LYS A 226 -2.07 25.83 -22.70
CA LYS A 226 -1.88 26.51 -23.98
C LYS A 226 -0.74 25.87 -24.81
N GLY A 227 0.34 25.39 -24.14
CA GLY A 227 1.46 24.69 -24.79
C GLY A 227 1.09 23.31 -25.32
N MET A 228 0.14 22.63 -24.69
CA MET A 228 -0.32 21.31 -25.13
C MET A 228 -1.13 21.36 -26.43
N ARG A 229 -1.89 22.45 -26.66
CA ARG A 229 -2.68 22.67 -27.89
C ARG A 229 -1.83 23.00 -29.12
N SER A 230 -0.65 23.62 -28.95
CA SER A 230 0.24 23.93 -30.07
C SER A 230 0.96 22.68 -30.59
N GLN A 231 1.27 21.71 -29.75
CA GLN A 231 1.88 20.45 -30.18
C GLN A 231 0.92 19.52 -30.95
N GLN A 232 -0.40 19.60 -30.68
CA GLN A 232 -1.38 18.82 -31.42
C GLN A 232 -1.75 19.40 -32.79
N ARG A 233 -1.45 20.68 -33.08
CA ARG A 233 -1.70 21.33 -34.38
C ARG A 233 -0.52 21.26 -35.37
N GLY A 234 0.61 20.70 -34.96
CA GLY A 234 1.82 20.60 -35.78
C GLY A 234 2.10 19.21 -36.38
N ARG A 235 1.03 18.42 -36.61
CA ARG A 235 1.08 17.19 -37.43
C ARG A 235 0.04 17.24 -38.50
#